data_52a22ea0a6772736fd89293be4c488f0
#
_entry.id   52a22ea0a6772736fd89293be4c488f0
#
_cell.length_a   1.000
_cell.length_b   1.000
_cell.length_c   1.000
_cell.angle_alpha   90.00
_cell.angle_beta   90.00
_cell.angle_gamma   90.00
#
_symmetry.space_group_name_H-M   'P 1'
#
loop_
_entity.id
_entity.type
_entity.pdbx_description
1 polymer ?
#
loop_
_entity_poly.entity_id
_entity_poly.type
_entity_poly.pdbx_seq_one_letter_code
_entity_poly.pdbx_strand_id
1 'polypeptide(L)'
;MTVAELNALRITLSPLPKHVGIIMDGNGRYATRRGLPRSMGHRAGTERLRGIIKLSSDLGIEALSLYAFSTENWKRPKIEVDTLFAIFMEYFTKEVEDLHKNNVAIRAMGNIAALPEKVCAQCMAAMEKTKNNTGLKLNIALNYGSRAETVNAVKSIALDAKEGRLNIEDIDEECVMSRLYTRGLSDVDLVIRTGGEQRLSNFMLLQSAYAEFVFTDTLWPDFSDECYIAALGEFAHRNRRYGGLD
;
A
#
# COMPACT_ATOMS: atom_id res chain seq x y z
N MET A 1 -4.27 -22.99 -0.79
CA MET A 1 -3.03 -23.66 -1.25
C MET A 1 -2.46 -24.52 -0.15
N THR A 2 -1.94 -25.70 -0.46
CA THR A 2 -1.15 -26.53 0.44
C THR A 2 0.26 -25.94 0.62
N VAL A 3 1.00 -26.38 1.65
CA VAL A 3 2.40 -25.95 1.86
C VAL A 3 3.30 -26.31 0.68
N ALA A 4 3.06 -27.47 0.05
CA ALA A 4 3.84 -27.91 -1.13
C ALA A 4 3.58 -27.01 -2.35
N GLU A 5 2.33 -26.67 -2.63
CA GLU A 5 1.96 -25.73 -3.71
C GLU A 5 2.56 -24.34 -3.47
N LEU A 6 2.54 -23.87 -2.24
CA LEU A 6 3.11 -22.57 -1.89
C LEU A 6 4.64 -22.54 -2.07
N ASN A 7 5.33 -23.61 -1.66
CA ASN A 7 6.78 -23.71 -1.85
C ASN A 7 7.15 -23.78 -3.35
N ALA A 8 6.41 -24.55 -4.15
CA ALA A 8 6.59 -24.59 -5.60
C ALA A 8 6.39 -23.21 -6.22
N LEU A 9 5.35 -22.49 -5.81
CA LEU A 9 5.07 -21.14 -6.29
C LEU A 9 6.18 -20.15 -5.92
N ARG A 10 6.72 -20.20 -4.70
CA ARG A 10 7.87 -19.37 -4.28
C ARG A 10 9.11 -19.59 -5.15
N ILE A 11 9.39 -20.85 -5.50
CA ILE A 11 10.53 -21.19 -6.37
C ILE A 11 10.30 -20.62 -7.77
N THR A 12 9.09 -20.77 -8.31
CA THR A 12 8.74 -20.30 -9.66
C THR A 12 8.78 -18.76 -9.75
N LEU A 13 8.41 -18.06 -8.68
CA LEU A 13 8.37 -16.59 -8.61
C LEU A 13 9.67 -15.97 -8.07
N SER A 14 10.77 -16.72 -8.00
CA SER A 14 12.04 -16.18 -7.51
C SER A 14 12.80 -15.40 -8.61
N PRO A 15 13.33 -14.19 -8.31
CA PRO A 15 13.25 -13.49 -7.03
C PRO A 15 11.88 -12.85 -6.77
N LEU A 16 11.38 -12.96 -5.53
CA LEU A 16 10.18 -12.24 -5.10
C LEU A 16 10.51 -10.78 -4.73
N PRO A 17 9.58 -9.83 -4.98
CA PRO A 17 9.71 -8.47 -4.46
C PRO A 17 9.61 -8.48 -2.93
N LYS A 18 10.46 -7.70 -2.26
CA LYS A 18 10.36 -7.51 -0.80
C LYS A 18 9.20 -6.59 -0.44
N HIS A 19 9.00 -5.54 -1.23
CA HIS A 19 7.97 -4.55 -1.00
C HIS A 19 7.12 -4.35 -2.26
N VAL A 20 5.82 -4.61 -2.12
CA VAL A 20 4.83 -4.43 -3.19
C VAL A 20 3.92 -3.26 -2.85
N GLY A 21 3.76 -2.32 -3.78
CA GLY A 21 2.76 -1.25 -3.73
C GLY A 21 1.59 -1.56 -4.65
N ILE A 22 0.34 -1.37 -4.20
CA ILE A 22 -0.84 -1.60 -5.05
C ILE A 22 -1.74 -0.37 -5.10
N ILE A 23 -2.00 0.10 -6.32
CA ILE A 23 -3.00 1.13 -6.61
C ILE A 23 -4.29 0.43 -7.04
N MET A 24 -5.26 0.36 -6.14
CA MET A 24 -6.51 -0.40 -6.25
C MET A 24 -7.56 0.37 -7.06
N ASP A 25 -7.33 0.50 -8.38
CA ASP A 25 -8.22 1.26 -9.27
C ASP A 25 -9.26 0.35 -9.95
N GLY A 26 -10.41 0.96 -10.29
CA GLY A 26 -11.48 0.29 -11.02
C GLY A 26 -12.75 -0.01 -10.24
N ASN A 27 -12.82 0.21 -8.92
CA ASN A 27 -14.00 -0.08 -8.09
C ASN A 27 -15.28 0.56 -8.64
N GLY A 28 -15.24 1.84 -8.99
CA GLY A 28 -16.39 2.55 -9.55
C GLY A 28 -16.82 2.00 -10.91
N ARG A 29 -15.86 1.73 -11.81
CA ARG A 29 -16.11 1.15 -13.13
C ARG A 29 -16.68 -0.27 -13.05
N TYR A 30 -16.21 -1.06 -12.10
CA TYR A 30 -16.76 -2.38 -11.80
C TYR A 30 -18.26 -2.31 -11.48
N ALA A 31 -18.67 -1.43 -10.59
CA ALA A 31 -20.07 -1.24 -10.23
C ALA A 31 -20.89 -0.72 -11.43
N THR A 32 -20.41 0.33 -12.12
CA THR A 32 -21.11 0.91 -13.26
C THR A 32 -21.36 -0.11 -14.39
N ARG A 33 -20.36 -0.94 -14.72
CA ARG A 33 -20.51 -2.00 -15.75
C ARG A 33 -21.58 -3.05 -15.37
N ARG A 34 -21.93 -3.17 -14.11
CA ARG A 34 -22.93 -4.11 -13.57
C ARG A 34 -24.27 -3.44 -13.19
N GLY A 35 -24.43 -2.15 -13.51
CA GLY A 35 -25.61 -1.39 -13.12
C GLY A 35 -25.77 -1.19 -11.61
N LEU A 36 -24.68 -1.29 -10.85
CA LEU A 36 -24.68 -1.19 -9.40
C LEU A 36 -24.23 0.21 -8.93
N PRO A 37 -24.65 0.66 -7.73
CA PRO A 37 -24.11 1.84 -7.09
C PRO A 37 -22.58 1.72 -6.88
N ARG A 38 -21.84 2.82 -7.00
CA ARG A 38 -20.37 2.85 -6.84
C ARG A 38 -19.90 2.26 -5.50
N SER A 39 -20.69 2.42 -4.44
CA SER A 39 -20.43 1.84 -3.12
C SER A 39 -20.31 0.31 -3.14
N MET A 40 -21.08 -0.37 -3.98
CA MET A 40 -20.98 -1.82 -4.13
C MET A 40 -19.67 -2.26 -4.76
N GLY A 41 -19.11 -1.45 -5.68
CA GLY A 41 -17.78 -1.70 -6.23
C GLY A 41 -16.68 -1.54 -5.17
N HIS A 42 -16.77 -0.53 -4.32
CA HIS A 42 -15.84 -0.36 -3.21
C HIS A 42 -15.94 -1.50 -2.19
N ARG A 43 -17.14 -1.98 -1.90
CA ARG A 43 -17.35 -3.13 -1.00
C ARG A 43 -16.74 -4.41 -1.59
N ALA A 44 -16.99 -4.71 -2.87
CA ALA A 44 -16.38 -5.84 -3.56
C ALA A 44 -14.85 -5.75 -3.60
N GLY A 45 -14.30 -4.54 -3.84
CA GLY A 45 -12.87 -4.31 -3.79
C GLY A 45 -12.26 -4.51 -2.40
N THR A 46 -13.01 -4.23 -1.34
CA THR A 46 -12.56 -4.47 0.04
C THR A 46 -12.49 -5.97 0.36
N GLU A 47 -13.43 -6.76 -0.13
CA GLU A 47 -13.40 -8.23 0.03
C GLU A 47 -12.19 -8.85 -0.67
N ARG A 48 -11.75 -8.27 -1.81
CA ARG A 48 -10.55 -8.71 -2.54
C ARG A 48 -9.26 -8.60 -1.73
N LEU A 49 -9.18 -7.63 -0.80
CA LEU A 49 -7.99 -7.38 0.03
C LEU A 49 -7.53 -8.62 0.79
N ARG A 50 -8.46 -9.39 1.37
CA ARG A 50 -8.14 -10.55 2.21
C ARG A 50 -7.27 -11.57 1.47
N GLY A 51 -7.63 -11.91 0.23
CA GLY A 51 -6.87 -12.85 -0.60
C GLY A 51 -5.45 -12.35 -0.87
N ILE A 52 -5.32 -11.10 -1.30
CA ILE A 52 -4.03 -10.49 -1.64
C ILE A 52 -3.13 -10.35 -0.39
N ILE A 53 -3.66 -9.90 0.74
CA ILE A 53 -2.88 -9.79 1.99
C ILE A 53 -2.41 -11.17 2.44
N LYS A 54 -3.32 -12.16 2.45
CA LYS A 54 -2.98 -13.54 2.83
C LYS A 54 -1.90 -14.12 1.91
N LEU A 55 -2.06 -13.99 0.59
CA LEU A 55 -1.11 -14.52 -0.38
C LEU A 55 0.25 -13.82 -0.27
N SER A 56 0.30 -12.50 -0.06
CA SER A 56 1.55 -11.76 0.20
C SER A 56 2.27 -12.28 1.44
N SER A 57 1.52 -12.49 2.53
CA SER A 57 2.06 -13.04 3.78
C SER A 57 2.58 -14.48 3.58
N ASP A 58 1.78 -15.33 2.95
CA ASP A 58 2.11 -16.74 2.68
C ASP A 58 3.35 -16.86 1.77
N LEU A 59 3.53 -15.96 0.80
CA LEU A 59 4.71 -15.91 -0.07
C LEU A 59 5.97 -15.37 0.63
N GLY A 60 5.83 -14.72 1.78
CA GLY A 60 6.95 -14.14 2.52
C GLY A 60 7.37 -12.76 2.02
N ILE A 61 6.46 -12.03 1.37
CA ILE A 61 6.66 -10.61 1.06
C ILE A 61 6.80 -9.84 2.36
N GLU A 62 7.82 -8.97 2.46
CA GLU A 62 8.11 -8.25 3.70
C GLU A 62 7.14 -7.10 3.96
N ALA A 63 6.75 -6.37 2.89
CA ALA A 63 5.86 -5.23 2.98
C ALA A 63 4.86 -5.18 1.83
N LEU A 64 3.60 -4.83 2.16
CA LEU A 64 2.53 -4.59 1.20
C LEU A 64 1.92 -3.22 1.49
N SER A 65 2.04 -2.28 0.54
CA SER A 65 1.50 -0.94 0.63
C SER A 65 0.26 -0.79 -0.25
N LEU A 66 -0.88 -0.45 0.34
CA LEU A 66 -2.17 -0.36 -0.34
C LEU A 66 -2.64 1.10 -0.43
N TYR A 67 -2.95 1.61 -1.63
CA TYR A 67 -3.46 2.95 -1.83
C TYR A 67 -4.97 3.00 -1.59
N ALA A 68 -5.38 3.22 -0.34
CA ALA A 68 -6.79 3.15 0.05
C ALA A 68 -7.52 4.49 -0.11
N PHE A 69 -6.90 5.64 0.26
CA PHE A 69 -7.50 6.96 0.14
C PHE A 69 -6.43 8.04 -0.08
N SER A 70 -6.48 8.68 -1.25
CA SER A 70 -5.53 9.76 -1.58
C SER A 70 -6.01 11.13 -1.09
N THR A 71 -5.06 12.08 -0.97
CA THR A 71 -5.39 13.50 -0.70
C THR A 71 -6.32 14.10 -1.74
N GLU A 72 -6.26 13.66 -2.99
CA GLU A 72 -7.13 14.10 -4.09
C GLU A 72 -8.55 13.58 -3.96
N ASN A 73 -8.78 12.48 -3.22
CA ASN A 73 -10.12 11.89 -3.04
C ASN A 73 -11.07 12.77 -2.21
N TRP A 74 -10.55 13.74 -1.45
CA TRP A 74 -11.39 14.72 -0.76
C TRP A 74 -12.21 15.60 -1.71
N LYS A 75 -11.82 15.68 -3.00
CA LYS A 75 -12.59 16.39 -4.04
C LYS A 75 -13.84 15.64 -4.49
N ARG A 76 -14.02 14.38 -4.07
CA ARG A 76 -15.21 13.58 -4.37
C ARG A 76 -16.42 14.11 -3.60
N PRO A 77 -17.64 13.82 -4.07
CA PRO A 77 -18.84 14.13 -3.30
C PRO A 77 -18.75 13.60 -1.86
N LYS A 78 -19.17 14.42 -0.89
CA LYS A 78 -19.08 14.07 0.54
C LYS A 78 -19.69 12.70 0.86
N ILE A 79 -20.84 12.39 0.26
CA ILE A 79 -21.53 11.11 0.47
C ILE A 79 -20.69 9.91 0.01
N GLU A 80 -19.89 10.05 -1.05
CA GLU A 80 -18.97 9.00 -1.50
C GLU A 80 -17.82 8.85 -0.50
N VAL A 81 -17.25 9.95 -0.01
CA VAL A 81 -16.16 9.95 0.99
C VAL A 81 -16.63 9.32 2.30
N ASP A 82 -17.79 9.71 2.80
CA ASP A 82 -18.38 9.17 4.03
C ASP A 82 -18.64 7.65 3.89
N THR A 83 -19.10 7.22 2.71
CA THR A 83 -19.31 5.80 2.40
C THR A 83 -18.01 5.01 2.37
N LEU A 84 -16.95 5.57 1.79
CA LEU A 84 -15.63 4.94 1.77
C LEU A 84 -15.10 4.71 3.19
N PHE A 85 -15.20 5.71 4.05
CA PHE A 85 -14.78 5.55 5.44
C PHE A 85 -15.65 4.56 6.22
N ALA A 86 -16.96 4.51 5.96
CA ALA A 86 -17.84 3.51 6.58
C ALA A 86 -17.45 2.07 6.18
N ILE A 87 -17.14 1.83 4.89
CA ILE A 87 -16.67 0.53 4.39
C ILE A 87 -15.31 0.18 5.00
N PHE A 88 -14.39 1.15 5.06
CA PHE A 88 -13.08 0.97 5.69
C PHE A 88 -13.21 0.57 7.16
N MET A 89 -14.04 1.27 7.92
CA MET A 89 -14.31 0.98 9.33
C MET A 89 -14.87 -0.42 9.54
N GLU A 90 -15.86 -0.82 8.72
CA GLU A 90 -16.47 -2.15 8.75
C GLU A 90 -15.40 -3.25 8.51
N TYR A 91 -14.59 -3.07 7.48
CA TYR A 91 -13.53 -4.01 7.14
C TYR A 91 -12.51 -4.16 8.29
N PHE A 92 -12.00 -3.04 8.78
CA PHE A 92 -11.01 -3.06 9.87
C PHE A 92 -11.55 -3.73 11.13
N THR A 93 -12.79 -3.45 11.51
CA THR A 93 -13.42 -4.10 12.67
C THR A 93 -13.47 -5.62 12.52
N LYS A 94 -13.66 -6.11 11.31
CA LYS A 94 -13.75 -7.55 11.04
C LYS A 94 -12.38 -8.23 10.93
N GLU A 95 -11.40 -7.55 10.32
CA GLU A 95 -10.16 -8.19 9.88
C GLU A 95 -8.98 -8.05 10.85
N VAL A 96 -8.97 -7.02 11.72
CA VAL A 96 -7.80 -6.74 12.58
C VAL A 96 -7.41 -7.93 13.46
N GLU A 97 -8.40 -8.66 14.00
CA GLU A 97 -8.13 -9.86 14.81
C GLU A 97 -7.44 -10.96 14.01
N ASP A 98 -7.93 -11.22 12.81
CA ASP A 98 -7.36 -12.27 11.96
C ASP A 98 -5.98 -11.86 11.42
N LEU A 99 -5.78 -10.59 11.08
CA LEU A 99 -4.48 -10.05 10.69
C LEU A 99 -3.48 -10.18 11.85
N HIS A 100 -3.89 -9.86 13.08
CA HIS A 100 -3.04 -10.02 14.26
C HIS A 100 -2.66 -11.49 14.50
N LYS A 101 -3.62 -12.42 14.45
CA LYS A 101 -3.36 -13.86 14.58
C LYS A 101 -2.42 -14.40 13.52
N ASN A 102 -2.46 -13.84 12.32
CA ASN A 102 -1.57 -14.20 11.20
C ASN A 102 -0.25 -13.41 11.21
N ASN A 103 0.12 -12.80 12.34
CA ASN A 103 1.38 -12.07 12.53
C ASN A 103 1.59 -10.89 11.56
N VAL A 104 0.52 -10.28 11.05
CA VAL A 104 0.59 -9.09 10.17
C VAL A 104 0.71 -7.83 11.03
N ALA A 105 1.72 -7.00 10.75
CA ALA A 105 1.91 -5.69 11.39
C ALA A 105 1.22 -4.60 10.55
N ILE A 106 0.19 -3.95 11.10
CA ILE A 106 -0.55 -2.89 10.43
C ILE A 106 0.14 -1.55 10.67
N ARG A 107 0.31 -0.77 9.58
CA ARG A 107 0.83 0.60 9.60
C ARG A 107 -0.08 1.50 8.78
N ALA A 108 -0.31 2.71 9.22
CA ALA A 108 -1.01 3.73 8.46
C ALA A 108 0.01 4.73 7.87
N MET A 109 -0.11 5.02 6.59
CA MET A 109 0.68 6.01 5.86
C MET A 109 -0.22 7.19 5.50
N GLY A 110 0.24 8.42 5.77
CA GLY A 110 -0.47 9.65 5.45
C GLY A 110 -0.82 10.49 6.67
N ASN A 111 -1.52 11.59 6.44
CA ASN A 111 -1.97 12.45 7.52
C ASN A 111 -3.27 11.90 8.16
N ILE A 112 -3.12 10.85 8.97
CA ILE A 112 -4.25 10.19 9.64
C ILE A 112 -4.91 11.08 10.70
N ALA A 113 -4.18 12.04 11.27
CA ALA A 113 -4.74 12.98 12.25
C ALA A 113 -5.80 13.94 11.66
N ALA A 114 -5.79 14.14 10.34
CA ALA A 114 -6.80 14.93 9.64
C ALA A 114 -8.01 14.10 9.16
N LEU A 115 -8.04 12.80 9.45
CA LEU A 115 -9.20 11.93 9.18
C LEU A 115 -10.32 12.15 10.22
N PRO A 116 -11.57 11.74 9.94
CA PRO A 116 -12.61 11.73 10.96
C PRO A 116 -12.13 10.99 12.21
N GLU A 117 -12.44 11.53 13.39
CA GLU A 117 -11.92 11.05 14.68
C GLU A 117 -12.06 9.54 14.87
N LYS A 118 -13.21 8.97 14.53
CA LYS A 118 -13.46 7.53 14.64
C LYS A 118 -12.53 6.71 13.75
N VAL A 119 -12.24 7.18 12.54
CA VAL A 119 -11.32 6.51 11.59
C VAL A 119 -9.90 6.57 12.11
N CYS A 120 -9.47 7.75 12.58
CA CYS A 120 -8.15 7.93 13.19
C CYS A 120 -7.97 7.01 14.40
N ALA A 121 -8.93 7.00 15.33
CA ALA A 121 -8.89 6.16 16.53
C ALA A 121 -8.78 4.66 16.19
N GLN A 122 -9.54 4.20 15.18
CA GLN A 122 -9.47 2.80 14.76
C GLN A 122 -8.14 2.43 14.10
N CYS A 123 -7.56 3.33 13.28
CA CYS A 123 -6.22 3.13 12.72
C CYS A 123 -5.18 3.00 13.86
N MET A 124 -5.22 3.90 14.84
CA MET A 124 -4.30 3.87 15.98
C MET A 124 -4.45 2.59 16.81
N ALA A 125 -5.68 2.16 17.09
CA ALA A 125 -5.96 0.92 17.81
C ALA A 125 -5.44 -0.32 17.07
N ALA A 126 -5.63 -0.38 15.74
CA ALA A 126 -5.13 -1.47 14.92
C ALA A 126 -3.59 -1.53 14.89
N MET A 127 -2.94 -0.38 14.74
CA MET A 127 -1.48 -0.27 14.78
C MET A 127 -0.92 -0.70 16.15
N GLU A 128 -1.51 -0.21 17.25
CA GLU A 128 -1.10 -0.56 18.61
C GLU A 128 -1.26 -2.06 18.87
N LYS A 129 -2.39 -2.65 18.47
CA LYS A 129 -2.66 -4.08 18.63
C LYS A 129 -1.64 -4.96 17.90
N THR A 130 -1.17 -4.53 16.74
CA THR A 130 -0.30 -5.34 15.87
C THR A 130 1.17 -4.92 15.91
N LYS A 131 1.56 -3.96 16.75
CA LYS A 131 2.91 -3.36 16.79
C LYS A 131 4.05 -4.34 17.01
N ASN A 132 3.78 -5.46 17.71
CA ASN A 132 4.78 -6.49 18.01
C ASN A 132 4.79 -7.63 16.98
N ASN A 133 3.95 -7.59 15.97
CA ASN A 133 3.94 -8.59 14.90
C ASN A 133 5.17 -8.41 14.00
N THR A 134 5.76 -9.52 13.61
CA THR A 134 7.04 -9.58 12.88
C THR A 134 6.92 -10.07 11.43
N GLY A 135 5.72 -10.48 11.01
CA GLY A 135 5.44 -10.95 9.66
C GLY A 135 5.26 -9.80 8.65
N LEU A 136 4.31 -9.95 7.74
CA LEU A 136 4.00 -8.96 6.69
C LEU A 136 3.70 -7.58 7.32
N LYS A 137 4.40 -6.53 6.84
CA LYS A 137 4.10 -5.14 7.18
C LYS A 137 3.05 -4.62 6.19
N LEU A 138 1.81 -4.54 6.65
CA LEU A 138 0.68 -4.04 5.87
C LEU A 138 0.55 -2.53 6.05
N ASN A 139 0.97 -1.76 5.05
CA ASN A 139 0.89 -0.30 5.05
C ASN A 139 -0.38 0.14 4.31
N ILE A 140 -1.21 0.92 4.97
CA ILE A 140 -2.45 1.42 4.40
C ILE A 140 -2.32 2.92 4.22
N ALA A 141 -2.25 3.35 2.97
CA ALA A 141 -2.15 4.75 2.60
C ALA A 141 -3.54 5.41 2.68
N LEU A 142 -3.74 6.21 3.73
CA LEU A 142 -4.96 6.93 4.05
C LEU A 142 -4.69 8.42 4.15
N ASN A 143 -5.48 9.23 3.43
CA ASN A 143 -5.20 10.67 3.31
C ASN A 143 -3.74 10.91 2.94
N TYR A 144 -3.29 10.11 1.98
CA TYR A 144 -1.89 10.04 1.55
C TYR A 144 -1.70 10.70 0.18
N GLY A 145 -0.55 11.30 0.00
CA GLY A 145 0.00 11.73 -1.27
C GLY A 145 1.49 11.98 -1.10
N SER A 146 2.32 11.44 -2.01
CA SER A 146 3.77 11.49 -1.91
C SER A 146 4.33 12.92 -1.85
N ARG A 147 3.72 13.84 -2.60
CA ARG A 147 4.11 15.27 -2.53
C ARG A 147 3.88 15.87 -1.14
N ALA A 148 2.74 15.53 -0.50
CA ALA A 148 2.45 16.00 0.86
C ALA A 148 3.37 15.32 1.89
N GLU A 149 3.68 14.05 1.72
CA GLU A 149 4.66 13.32 2.53
C GLU A 149 6.04 13.97 2.44
N THR A 150 6.52 14.28 1.23
CA THR A 150 7.80 14.97 1.00
C THR A 150 7.83 16.34 1.70
N VAL A 151 6.75 17.12 1.59
CA VAL A 151 6.66 18.41 2.30
C VAL A 151 6.75 18.22 3.82
N ASN A 152 6.12 17.17 4.37
CA ASN A 152 6.19 16.87 5.79
C ASN A 152 7.61 16.44 6.22
N ALA A 153 8.29 15.64 5.41
CA ALA A 153 9.69 15.26 5.64
C ALA A 153 10.60 16.48 5.66
N VAL A 154 10.48 17.37 4.66
CA VAL A 154 11.24 18.63 4.58
C VAL A 154 10.98 19.53 5.81
N LYS A 155 9.72 19.67 6.23
CA LYS A 155 9.39 20.45 7.43
C LYS A 155 10.02 19.87 8.69
N SER A 156 10.03 18.54 8.85
CA SER A 156 10.66 17.87 9.98
C SER A 156 12.18 18.11 10.00
N ILE A 157 12.84 17.97 8.84
CA ILE A 157 14.26 18.23 8.67
C ILE A 157 14.59 19.69 9.01
N ALA A 158 13.84 20.64 8.45
CA ALA A 158 14.03 22.07 8.69
C ALA A 158 13.87 22.44 10.17
N LEU A 159 12.92 21.79 10.85
CA LEU A 159 12.71 22.01 12.29
C LEU A 159 13.90 21.49 13.11
N ASP A 160 14.37 20.26 12.79
CA ASP A 160 15.52 19.68 13.49
C ASP A 160 16.79 20.49 13.27
N ALA A 161 17.02 20.99 12.04
CA ALA A 161 18.16 21.87 11.74
C ALA A 161 18.05 23.20 12.51
N LYS A 162 16.86 23.82 12.53
CA LYS A 162 16.61 25.06 13.28
C LYS A 162 16.86 24.90 14.78
N GLU A 163 16.52 23.74 15.34
CA GLU A 163 16.68 23.45 16.78
C GLU A 163 18.06 22.85 17.13
N GLY A 164 18.99 22.77 16.14
CA GLY A 164 20.35 22.28 16.34
C GLY A 164 20.46 20.77 16.56
N ARG A 165 19.41 20.01 16.25
CA ARG A 165 19.44 18.53 16.32
C ARG A 165 19.99 17.87 15.07
N LEU A 166 20.13 18.62 13.97
CA LEU A 166 20.64 18.14 12.69
C LEU A 166 21.49 19.25 12.07
N ASN A 167 22.73 18.94 11.65
CA ASN A 167 23.52 19.86 10.86
C ASN A 167 23.06 19.82 9.39
N ILE A 168 23.17 20.96 8.70
CA ILE A 168 22.77 21.03 7.27
C ILE A 168 23.61 20.07 6.42
N GLU A 169 24.90 19.91 6.74
CA GLU A 169 25.83 19.04 6.06
C GLU A 169 25.50 17.53 6.20
N ASP A 170 24.73 17.18 7.22
CA ASP A 170 24.28 15.79 7.47
C ASP A 170 22.92 15.48 6.76
N ILE A 171 22.39 16.42 5.98
CA ILE A 171 21.15 16.19 5.21
C ILE A 171 21.51 15.49 3.89
N ASP A 172 21.36 14.19 3.89
CA ASP A 172 21.57 13.31 2.73
C ASP A 172 20.27 12.57 2.33
N GLU A 173 20.37 11.65 1.39
CA GLU A 173 19.24 10.85 0.92
C GLU A 173 18.65 9.99 2.04
N GLU A 174 19.49 9.37 2.89
CA GLU A 174 19.04 8.55 4.02
C GLU A 174 18.29 9.41 5.05
N CYS A 175 18.78 10.61 5.33
CA CYS A 175 18.09 11.56 6.19
C CYS A 175 16.67 11.86 5.67
N VAL A 176 16.48 12.08 4.36
CA VAL A 176 15.16 12.31 3.76
C VAL A 176 14.29 11.06 3.84
N MET A 177 14.83 9.89 3.42
CA MET A 177 14.07 8.63 3.40
C MET A 177 13.64 8.20 4.81
N SER A 178 14.45 8.46 5.84
CA SER A 178 14.12 8.18 7.24
C SER A 178 12.93 9.00 7.79
N ARG A 179 12.54 10.09 7.11
CA ARG A 179 11.41 10.95 7.48
C ARG A 179 10.11 10.60 6.74
N LEU A 180 10.17 9.66 5.80
CA LEU A 180 8.98 9.19 5.08
C LEU A 180 8.14 8.24 5.96
N TYR A 181 6.87 8.07 5.60
CA TYR A 181 5.98 7.16 6.31
C TYR A 181 6.41 5.68 6.21
N THR A 182 7.23 5.36 5.20
CA THR A 182 7.80 4.02 4.97
C THR A 182 9.11 3.77 5.70
N ARG A 183 9.54 4.67 6.58
CA ARG A 183 10.80 4.51 7.33
C ARG A 183 10.93 3.11 7.94
N GLY A 184 12.12 2.54 7.78
CA GLY A 184 12.43 1.18 8.26
C GLY A 184 11.85 0.05 7.40
N LEU A 185 11.37 0.36 6.21
CA LEU A 185 11.04 -0.60 5.15
C LEU A 185 12.03 -0.42 3.99
N SER A 186 12.22 -1.48 3.21
CA SER A 186 12.88 -1.39 1.90
C SER A 186 12.05 -0.51 0.96
N ASP A 187 12.72 0.05 -0.04
CA ASP A 187 12.04 0.71 -1.15
C ASP A 187 11.07 -0.25 -1.86
N VAL A 188 10.15 0.32 -2.62
CA VAL A 188 9.17 -0.48 -3.38
C VAL A 188 9.88 -1.16 -4.54
N ASP A 189 9.80 -2.48 -4.59
CA ASP A 189 10.34 -3.27 -5.71
C ASP A 189 9.36 -3.35 -6.87
N LEU A 190 8.06 -3.45 -6.57
CA LEU A 190 7.00 -3.63 -7.55
C LEU A 190 5.79 -2.75 -7.22
N VAL A 191 5.35 -1.95 -8.18
CA VAL A 191 4.05 -1.26 -8.11
C VAL A 191 3.09 -1.90 -9.10
N ILE A 192 1.95 -2.36 -8.59
CA ILE A 192 0.85 -2.88 -9.42
C ILE A 192 -0.27 -1.85 -9.44
N ARG A 193 -0.77 -1.52 -10.63
CA ARG A 193 -1.98 -0.72 -10.77
C ARG A 193 -3.00 -1.44 -11.63
N THR A 194 -4.20 -1.61 -11.07
CA THR A 194 -5.36 -2.19 -11.73
C THR A 194 -6.17 -1.12 -12.47
N GLY A 195 -7.04 -1.53 -13.38
CA GLY A 195 -8.00 -0.65 -14.02
C GLY A 195 -7.52 0.12 -15.24
N GLY A 196 -6.39 -0.27 -15.86
CA GLY A 196 -5.95 0.20 -17.18
C GLY A 196 -5.25 1.57 -17.21
N GLU A 197 -5.10 2.25 -16.09
CA GLU A 197 -4.43 3.55 -16.04
C GLU A 197 -2.92 3.38 -15.80
N GLN A 198 -2.08 4.07 -16.57
CA GLN A 198 -0.62 3.95 -16.51
C GLN A 198 0.01 5.19 -15.87
N ARG A 199 -0.25 5.42 -14.61
CA ARG A 199 0.31 6.53 -13.80
C ARG A 199 0.32 6.18 -12.33
N LEU A 200 1.20 6.79 -11.54
CA LEU A 200 1.31 6.57 -10.09
C LEU A 200 0.30 7.35 -9.26
N SER A 201 -0.31 8.38 -9.81
CA SER A 201 -1.30 9.22 -9.11
C SER A 201 -0.85 9.68 -7.73
N ASN A 202 0.39 10.17 -7.64
CA ASN A 202 0.98 10.67 -6.38
C ASN A 202 1.18 9.59 -5.30
N PHE A 203 1.31 8.30 -5.69
CA PHE A 203 1.57 7.20 -4.79
C PHE A 203 3.06 6.87 -4.73
N MET A 204 3.67 6.97 -3.56
CA MET A 204 5.02 6.51 -3.20
C MET A 204 6.12 6.88 -4.24
N LEU A 205 6.18 8.16 -4.68
CA LEU A 205 7.04 8.58 -5.79
C LEU A 205 8.52 8.39 -5.49
N LEU A 206 8.98 8.76 -4.28
CA LEU A 206 10.39 8.60 -3.89
C LEU A 206 10.73 7.13 -3.68
N GLN A 207 9.87 6.40 -2.98
CA GLN A 207 10.08 4.97 -2.68
C GLN A 207 10.00 4.08 -3.92
N SER A 208 9.42 4.56 -5.02
CA SER A 208 9.28 3.82 -6.28
C SER A 208 10.30 4.21 -7.33
N ALA A 209 11.38 4.93 -6.96
CA ALA A 209 12.39 5.44 -7.89
C ALA A 209 13.01 4.32 -8.75
N TYR A 210 13.17 3.13 -8.20
CA TYR A 210 13.70 1.94 -8.87
C TYR A 210 12.70 0.78 -8.92
N ALA A 211 11.42 1.05 -8.70
CA ALA A 211 10.39 0.01 -8.76
C ALA A 211 10.13 -0.45 -10.19
N GLU A 212 9.80 -1.73 -10.35
CA GLU A 212 9.15 -2.24 -11.54
C GLU A 212 7.65 -1.91 -11.50
N PHE A 213 7.04 -1.70 -12.68
CA PHE A 213 5.62 -1.36 -12.78
C PHE A 213 4.87 -2.42 -13.57
N VAL A 214 3.74 -2.90 -13.01
CA VAL A 214 2.78 -3.75 -13.71
C VAL A 214 1.44 -3.01 -13.76
N PHE A 215 1.00 -2.68 -14.98
CA PHE A 215 -0.29 -2.07 -15.24
C PHE A 215 -1.20 -3.10 -15.88
N THR A 216 -2.43 -3.26 -15.35
CA THR A 216 -3.40 -4.21 -15.89
C THR A 216 -4.78 -3.58 -16.09
N ASP A 217 -5.47 -3.99 -17.16
CA ASP A 217 -6.83 -3.56 -17.44
C ASP A 217 -7.87 -4.17 -16.49
N THR A 218 -7.48 -5.22 -15.76
CA THR A 218 -8.34 -5.88 -14.76
C THR A 218 -8.76 -4.87 -13.70
N LEU A 219 -10.05 -4.74 -13.45
CA LEU A 219 -10.57 -3.87 -12.39
C LEU A 219 -10.27 -4.48 -11.01
N TRP A 220 -10.00 -3.64 -10.00
CA TRP A 220 -9.58 -4.13 -8.68
C TRP A 220 -10.49 -5.23 -8.08
N PRO A 221 -11.85 -5.15 -8.10
CA PRO A 221 -12.67 -6.23 -7.57
C PRO A 221 -12.53 -7.57 -8.32
N ASP A 222 -12.13 -7.52 -9.60
CA ASP A 222 -11.90 -8.71 -10.45
C ASP A 222 -10.43 -9.18 -10.41
N PHE A 223 -9.53 -8.47 -9.70
CA PHE A 223 -8.10 -8.79 -9.61
C PHE A 223 -7.87 -10.00 -8.69
N SER A 224 -7.94 -11.20 -9.26
CA SER A 224 -7.85 -12.47 -8.53
C SER A 224 -6.43 -12.76 -7.99
N ASP A 225 -6.31 -13.84 -7.20
CA ASP A 225 -5.02 -14.33 -6.71
C ASP A 225 -4.12 -14.74 -7.89
N GLU A 226 -4.70 -15.30 -8.95
CA GLU A 226 -3.99 -15.66 -10.19
C GLU A 226 -3.46 -14.42 -10.92
N CYS A 227 -4.23 -13.32 -10.96
CA CYS A 227 -3.76 -12.04 -11.51
C CYS A 227 -2.58 -11.49 -10.70
N TYR A 228 -2.62 -11.62 -9.38
CA TYR A 228 -1.53 -11.19 -8.51
C TYR A 228 -0.29 -12.05 -8.72
N ILE A 229 -0.43 -13.38 -8.79
CA ILE A 229 0.65 -14.32 -9.10
C ILE A 229 1.27 -14.00 -10.47
N ALA A 230 0.46 -13.70 -11.49
CA ALA A 230 0.95 -13.31 -12.81
C ALA A 230 1.79 -12.01 -12.74
N ALA A 231 1.35 -11.00 -11.98
CA ALA A 231 2.11 -9.77 -11.78
C ALA A 231 3.45 -9.99 -11.06
N LEU A 232 3.47 -10.88 -10.05
CA LEU A 232 4.72 -11.30 -9.39
C LEU A 232 5.64 -12.08 -10.34
N GLY A 233 5.07 -12.93 -11.21
CA GLY A 233 5.82 -13.65 -12.24
C GLY A 233 6.44 -12.69 -13.27
N GLU A 234 5.71 -11.66 -13.68
CA GLU A 234 6.26 -10.63 -14.56
C GLU A 234 7.46 -9.92 -13.91
N PHE A 235 7.37 -9.57 -12.64
CA PHE A 235 8.48 -9.01 -11.88
C PHE A 235 9.69 -9.96 -11.85
N ALA A 236 9.48 -11.24 -11.55
CA ALA A 236 10.55 -12.25 -11.45
C ALA A 236 11.34 -12.44 -12.76
N HIS A 237 10.70 -12.19 -13.92
CA HIS A 237 11.35 -12.32 -15.23
C HIS A 237 12.09 -11.06 -15.68
N ARG A 238 11.98 -9.93 -14.95
CA ARG A 238 12.65 -8.69 -15.31
C ARG A 238 14.07 -8.61 -14.74
N ASN A 239 15.03 -8.22 -15.59
CA ASN A 239 16.39 -7.92 -15.14
C ASN A 239 16.43 -6.49 -14.62
N ARG A 240 16.58 -6.31 -13.30
CA ARG A 240 16.71 -5.00 -12.67
C ARG A 240 18.17 -4.51 -12.80
N ARG A 241 18.34 -3.41 -13.52
CA ARG A 241 19.66 -2.72 -13.66
C ARG A 241 19.63 -1.44 -12.85
N TYR A 242 20.51 -1.34 -11.87
CA TYR A 242 20.70 -0.15 -11.02
C TYR A 242 21.77 0.79 -11.57
N GLY A 243 21.78 1.03 -12.89
CA GLY A 243 22.74 1.91 -13.55
C GLY A 243 24.14 1.29 -13.82
N GLY A 244 24.33 0.01 -13.53
CA GLY A 244 25.54 -0.73 -13.90
C GLY A 244 25.55 -1.15 -15.38
N LEU A 245 26.73 -1.16 -15.99
CA LEU A 245 26.99 -1.78 -17.31
C LEU A 245 27.30 -3.26 -17.04
N ASP A 246 26.37 -4.16 -17.34
CA ASP A 246 26.59 -5.60 -17.53
C ASP A 246 26.40 -5.94 -19.00
#